data_d94422a1ea440d76b62babb383a8b977
#
_entry.id   d94422a1ea440d76b62babb383a8b977
#
_cell.length_a   1.000
_cell.length_b   1.000
_cell.length_c   1.000
_cell.angle_alpha   90.00
_cell.angle_beta   90.00
_cell.angle_gamma   90.00
#
_symmetry.space_group_name_H-M   'P 1'
#
loop_
_entity.id
_entity.type
_entity.pdbx_description
1 polymer ?
#
loop_
_entity_poly.entity_id
_entity_poly.type
_entity_poly.pdbx_seq_one_letter_code
_entity_poly.pdbx_strand_id
1 'polypeptide(L)'
;MSQLVDTKKLSPSNQVIFNIMLRKAKIEDAQAIQNLICFYSEDGKMLFRSLEDIEQNIEDFRVYEKSGEVVGIVNLKFGWDKLVEVRSLGVDPRFHRQGIATEMVRDAIEQASLNLDCDTVFVLTYAIPLFEKLGFQIIDKINLPQKVWNDCQQCLHQGNCDETAMSFSLLPFRKVSVINDNNNDEVLIPQ
;
A
#
# COMPACT_ATOMS: atom_id res chain seq x y z
N MET A 1 28.91 -34.91 -52.26
CA MET A 1 27.45 -34.74 -51.95
C MET A 1 27.34 -34.31 -50.52
N SER A 2 27.23 -33.02 -50.33
CA SER A 2 27.15 -32.38 -48.99
C SER A 2 25.70 -31.92 -48.80
N GLN A 3 25.04 -32.47 -47.79
CA GLN A 3 23.68 -32.07 -47.44
C GLN A 3 23.74 -30.85 -46.52
N LEU A 4 23.20 -29.76 -46.97
CA LEU A 4 22.95 -28.54 -46.17
C LEU A 4 21.82 -28.80 -45.18
N VAL A 5 22.10 -28.61 -43.89
CA VAL A 5 21.10 -28.65 -42.81
C VAL A 5 20.44 -27.29 -42.76
N ASP A 6 19.14 -27.28 -43.00
CA ASP A 6 18.26 -26.12 -43.02
C ASP A 6 18.04 -25.63 -41.54
N THR A 7 18.67 -24.53 -41.15
CA THR A 7 18.47 -23.90 -39.84
C THR A 7 17.16 -23.09 -39.88
N LYS A 8 16.06 -23.72 -39.48
CA LYS A 8 14.80 -23.05 -39.21
C LYS A 8 15.03 -21.91 -38.19
N LYS A 9 14.98 -20.67 -38.63
CA LYS A 9 14.87 -19.47 -37.80
C LYS A 9 13.62 -19.62 -36.91
N LEU A 10 13.85 -19.82 -35.60
CA LEU A 10 12.84 -19.62 -34.58
C LEU A 10 12.55 -18.10 -34.53
N SER A 11 11.30 -17.76 -34.80
CA SER A 11 10.79 -16.40 -34.61
C SER A 11 10.91 -15.99 -33.15
N PRO A 12 11.29 -14.72 -32.82
CA PRO A 12 11.28 -14.27 -31.44
C PRO A 12 9.82 -14.31 -30.93
N SER A 13 9.58 -15.15 -29.94
CA SER A 13 8.35 -15.18 -29.20
C SER A 13 8.04 -13.77 -28.71
N ASN A 14 6.85 -13.25 -29.05
CA ASN A 14 6.27 -12.02 -28.53
C ASN A 14 6.16 -12.14 -26.98
N GLN A 15 7.22 -11.83 -26.27
CA GLN A 15 7.15 -11.62 -24.83
C GLN A 15 6.41 -10.30 -24.66
N VAL A 16 5.13 -10.38 -24.29
CA VAL A 16 4.37 -9.24 -23.79
C VAL A 16 5.06 -8.81 -22.50
N ILE A 17 5.91 -7.81 -22.58
CA ILE A 17 6.52 -7.18 -21.41
C ILE A 17 5.38 -6.44 -20.71
N PHE A 18 4.80 -7.06 -19.68
CA PHE A 18 3.87 -6.35 -18.80
C PHE A 18 4.68 -5.29 -18.05
N ASN A 19 4.46 -4.03 -18.42
CA ASN A 19 5.03 -2.92 -17.68
C ASN A 19 4.25 -2.82 -16.36
N ILE A 20 4.89 -3.28 -15.28
CA ILE A 20 4.34 -3.22 -13.91
C ILE A 20 5.03 -2.05 -13.22
N MET A 21 4.24 -1.16 -12.63
CA MET A 21 4.77 -0.01 -11.91
C MET A 21 3.94 0.29 -10.66
N LEU A 22 4.61 0.28 -9.52
CA LEU A 22 4.07 0.81 -8.27
C LEU A 22 4.62 2.22 -8.08
N ARG A 23 3.74 3.23 -8.08
CA ARG A 23 4.11 4.64 -8.11
C ARG A 23 3.15 5.52 -7.31
N LYS A 24 3.56 6.75 -7.02
CA LYS A 24 2.63 7.78 -6.56
C LYS A 24 1.51 7.98 -7.59
N ALA A 25 0.30 8.24 -7.09
CA ALA A 25 -0.81 8.62 -7.94
C ALA A 25 -0.59 10.02 -8.53
N LYS A 26 -1.20 10.25 -9.67
CA LYS A 26 -1.31 11.54 -10.35
C LYS A 26 -2.77 11.92 -10.48
N ILE A 27 -3.04 13.17 -10.78
CA ILE A 27 -4.41 13.66 -10.91
C ILE A 27 -5.22 12.87 -11.96
N GLU A 28 -4.56 12.40 -13.02
CA GLU A 28 -5.18 11.60 -14.07
C GLU A 28 -5.63 10.22 -13.58
N ASP A 29 -5.10 9.74 -12.45
CA ASP A 29 -5.48 8.45 -11.86
C ASP A 29 -6.76 8.57 -10.99
N ALA A 30 -7.21 9.77 -10.64
CA ALA A 30 -8.26 10.00 -9.66
C ALA A 30 -9.56 9.24 -9.98
N GLN A 31 -9.96 9.20 -11.26
CA GLN A 31 -11.15 8.47 -11.69
C GLN A 31 -10.98 6.95 -11.53
N ALA A 32 -9.81 6.40 -11.86
CA ALA A 32 -9.53 4.97 -11.68
C ALA A 32 -9.48 4.59 -10.19
N ILE A 33 -8.92 5.45 -9.35
CA ILE A 33 -8.91 5.31 -7.88
C ILE A 33 -10.36 5.29 -7.38
N GLN A 34 -11.18 6.26 -7.79
CA GLN A 34 -12.58 6.33 -7.38
C GLN A 34 -13.36 5.08 -7.78
N ASN A 35 -13.18 4.58 -8.99
CA ASN A 35 -13.87 3.38 -9.47
C ASN A 35 -13.57 2.16 -8.57
N LEU A 36 -12.31 1.97 -8.15
CA LEU A 36 -11.94 0.90 -7.23
C LEU A 36 -12.52 1.13 -5.82
N ILE A 37 -12.51 2.36 -5.32
CA ILE A 37 -13.13 2.70 -4.02
C ILE A 37 -14.64 2.42 -4.08
N CYS A 38 -15.35 2.85 -5.13
CA CYS A 38 -16.78 2.60 -5.30
C CYS A 38 -17.08 1.10 -5.28
N PHE A 39 -16.33 0.30 -6.04
CA PHE A 39 -16.51 -1.14 -6.09
C PHE A 39 -16.47 -1.79 -4.69
N TYR A 40 -15.53 -1.39 -3.84
CA TYR A 40 -15.40 -1.95 -2.49
C TYR A 40 -16.35 -1.29 -1.48
N SER A 41 -16.77 -0.05 -1.70
CA SER A 41 -17.71 0.65 -0.81
C SER A 41 -19.14 0.15 -0.96
N GLU A 42 -19.53 -0.34 -2.13
CA GLU A 42 -20.85 -0.97 -2.36
C GLU A 42 -21.08 -2.18 -1.45
N ASP A 43 -20.01 -2.94 -1.17
CA ASP A 43 -20.04 -4.08 -0.24
C ASP A 43 -19.75 -3.68 1.22
N GLY A 44 -19.62 -2.39 1.54
CA GLY A 44 -19.26 -1.90 2.87
C GLY A 44 -17.82 -2.24 3.32
N LYS A 45 -16.95 -2.66 2.38
CA LYS A 45 -15.56 -3.06 2.68
C LYS A 45 -14.57 -1.90 2.66
N MET A 46 -15.01 -0.73 2.22
CA MET A 46 -14.19 0.48 2.13
C MET A 46 -15.08 1.71 2.30
N LEU A 47 -14.54 2.74 2.94
CA LEU A 47 -15.25 4.01 3.06
C LEU A 47 -15.28 4.69 1.69
N PHE A 48 -16.47 5.13 1.26
CA PHE A 48 -16.64 5.91 0.02
C PHE A 48 -15.86 7.22 0.09
N ARG A 49 -15.31 7.63 -1.06
CA ARG A 49 -14.66 8.93 -1.25
C ARG A 49 -15.14 9.57 -2.54
N SER A 50 -15.47 10.85 -2.48
CA SER A 50 -15.80 11.62 -3.68
C SER A 50 -14.56 11.82 -4.56
N LEU A 51 -14.79 12.09 -5.85
CA LEU A 51 -13.69 12.42 -6.78
C LEU A 51 -12.92 13.65 -6.30
N GLU A 52 -13.64 14.67 -5.82
CA GLU A 52 -13.04 15.88 -5.28
C GLU A 52 -12.12 15.61 -4.07
N ASP A 53 -12.57 14.74 -3.11
CA ASP A 53 -11.70 14.34 -1.98
C ASP A 53 -10.46 13.59 -2.43
N ILE A 54 -10.59 12.73 -3.44
CA ILE A 54 -9.44 11.99 -4.01
C ILE A 54 -8.47 12.97 -4.69
N GLU A 55 -8.97 13.90 -5.50
CA GLU A 55 -8.16 14.91 -6.18
C GLU A 55 -7.41 15.81 -5.21
N GLN A 56 -8.08 16.27 -4.14
CA GLN A 56 -7.47 17.11 -3.11
C GLN A 56 -6.39 16.38 -2.30
N ASN A 57 -6.47 15.05 -2.19
CA ASN A 57 -5.56 14.22 -1.42
C ASN A 57 -4.78 13.23 -2.32
N ILE A 58 -4.61 13.55 -3.61
CA ILE A 58 -4.04 12.63 -4.60
C ILE A 58 -2.62 12.16 -4.24
N GLU A 59 -1.84 13.02 -3.59
CA GLU A 59 -0.47 12.71 -3.20
C GLU A 59 -0.36 11.67 -2.08
N ASP A 60 -1.44 11.44 -1.33
CA ASP A 60 -1.54 10.41 -0.31
C ASP A 60 -1.77 9.01 -0.94
N PHE A 61 -2.11 8.96 -2.24
CA PHE A 61 -2.38 7.71 -2.95
C PHE A 61 -1.16 7.18 -3.69
N ARG A 62 -1.08 5.86 -3.71
CA ARG A 62 -0.19 5.10 -4.56
C ARG A 62 -1.00 4.14 -5.41
N VAL A 63 -0.57 3.93 -6.64
CA VAL A 63 -1.24 3.09 -7.60
C VAL A 63 -0.33 1.97 -8.08
N TYR A 64 -0.90 0.80 -8.29
CA TYR A 64 -0.28 -0.31 -8.98
C TYR A 64 -0.79 -0.31 -10.41
N GLU A 65 0.10 0.04 -11.33
CA GLU A 65 -0.19 0.09 -12.76
C GLU A 65 0.31 -1.18 -13.44
N LYS A 66 -0.52 -1.77 -14.27
CA LYS A 66 -0.17 -2.92 -15.10
C LYS A 66 -0.59 -2.66 -16.55
N SER A 67 0.38 -2.59 -17.45
CA SER A 67 0.14 -2.32 -18.88
C SER A 67 -0.66 -1.04 -19.16
N GLY A 68 -0.43 0.01 -18.36
CA GLY A 68 -1.11 1.31 -18.52
C GLY A 68 -2.48 1.39 -17.83
N GLU A 69 -2.92 0.34 -17.13
CA GLU A 69 -4.17 0.32 -16.36
C GLU A 69 -3.85 0.33 -14.86
N VAL A 70 -4.53 1.20 -14.09
CA VAL A 70 -4.48 1.21 -12.62
C VAL A 70 -5.32 0.03 -12.12
N VAL A 71 -4.66 -0.97 -11.55
CA VAL A 71 -5.28 -2.22 -11.08
C VAL A 71 -5.21 -2.39 -9.57
N GLY A 72 -4.55 -1.49 -8.86
CA GLY A 72 -4.48 -1.48 -7.42
C GLY A 72 -4.28 -0.08 -6.86
N ILE A 73 -4.79 0.16 -5.66
CA ILE A 73 -4.71 1.43 -4.96
C ILE A 73 -4.40 1.21 -3.48
N VAL A 74 -3.70 2.16 -2.88
CA VAL A 74 -3.52 2.30 -1.44
C VAL A 74 -3.36 3.78 -1.10
N ASN A 75 -3.92 4.20 0.04
CA ASN A 75 -3.74 5.54 0.58
C ASN A 75 -2.93 5.46 1.87
N LEU A 76 -1.98 6.39 2.04
CA LEU A 76 -1.19 6.56 3.24
C LEU A 76 -1.58 7.89 3.90
N LYS A 77 -2.26 7.80 5.04
CA LYS A 77 -2.66 8.99 5.81
C LYS A 77 -1.69 9.23 6.95
N PHE A 78 -0.93 10.30 6.82
CA PHE A 78 -0.08 10.84 7.88
C PHE A 78 -0.87 11.84 8.73
N GLY A 79 -0.37 12.18 9.92
CA GLY A 79 -0.89 13.28 10.71
C GLY A 79 -1.43 12.93 12.10
N TRP A 80 -1.16 11.72 12.59
CA TRP A 80 -1.45 11.33 13.96
C TRP A 80 -0.14 10.99 14.69
N ASP A 81 0.15 11.65 15.77
CA ASP A 81 1.29 11.45 16.68
C ASP A 81 2.13 10.19 16.39
N LYS A 82 3.09 10.28 15.44
CA LYS A 82 3.97 9.19 15.00
C LYS A 82 3.29 7.99 14.33
N LEU A 83 2.01 8.10 14.01
CA LEU A 83 1.25 7.07 13.33
C LEU A 83 1.02 7.41 11.87
N VAL A 84 1.00 6.40 11.02
CA VAL A 84 0.51 6.46 9.64
C VAL A 84 -0.51 5.37 9.42
N GLU A 85 -1.62 5.71 8.81
CA GLU A 85 -2.67 4.76 8.45
C GLU A 85 -2.50 4.27 7.01
N VAL A 86 -2.50 2.95 6.82
CA VAL A 86 -2.74 2.33 5.53
C VAL A 86 -4.25 2.17 5.36
N ARG A 87 -4.83 2.87 4.39
CA ARG A 87 -6.25 2.82 4.12
C ARG A 87 -6.55 2.75 2.62
N SER A 88 -7.81 2.51 2.28
CA SER A 88 -8.26 2.40 0.88
C SER A 88 -7.40 1.42 0.06
N LEU A 89 -6.92 0.32 0.67
CA LEU A 89 -6.22 -0.73 -0.05
C LEU A 89 -7.22 -1.54 -0.87
N GLY A 90 -7.13 -1.44 -2.17
CA GLY A 90 -8.00 -2.15 -3.11
C GLY A 90 -7.23 -2.65 -4.32
N VAL A 91 -7.60 -3.84 -4.81
CA VAL A 91 -7.05 -4.43 -6.05
C VAL A 91 -8.22 -4.86 -6.91
N ASP A 92 -8.18 -4.54 -8.18
CA ASP A 92 -9.20 -4.98 -9.14
C ASP A 92 -9.39 -6.50 -9.07
N PRO A 93 -10.63 -7.00 -8.92
CA PRO A 93 -10.91 -8.44 -8.78
C PRO A 93 -10.29 -9.30 -9.88
N ARG A 94 -10.15 -8.78 -11.10
CA ARG A 94 -9.49 -9.46 -12.22
C ARG A 94 -8.02 -9.81 -11.95
N PHE A 95 -7.40 -9.11 -10.99
CA PHE A 95 -5.98 -9.27 -10.64
C PHE A 95 -5.77 -9.78 -9.22
N HIS A 96 -6.81 -10.28 -8.56
CA HIS A 96 -6.67 -10.87 -7.24
C HIS A 96 -5.73 -12.07 -7.24
N ARG A 97 -5.14 -12.38 -6.07
CA ARG A 97 -4.21 -13.50 -5.81
C ARG A 97 -2.93 -13.50 -6.64
N GLN A 98 -2.57 -12.35 -7.23
CA GLN A 98 -1.30 -12.16 -7.96
C GLN A 98 -0.21 -11.49 -7.09
N GLY A 99 -0.44 -11.30 -5.80
CA GLY A 99 0.52 -10.68 -4.87
C GLY A 99 0.46 -9.16 -4.80
N ILE A 100 -0.35 -8.50 -5.63
CA ILE A 100 -0.40 -7.03 -5.76
C ILE A 100 -0.64 -6.34 -4.41
N ALA A 101 -1.66 -6.76 -3.64
CA ALA A 101 -1.92 -6.17 -2.32
C ALA A 101 -0.72 -6.29 -1.37
N THR A 102 -0.01 -7.43 -1.42
CA THR A 102 1.20 -7.66 -0.62
C THR A 102 2.32 -6.70 -1.00
N GLU A 103 2.54 -6.48 -2.30
CA GLU A 103 3.54 -5.53 -2.81
C GLU A 103 3.18 -4.10 -2.41
N MET A 104 1.91 -3.72 -2.54
CA MET A 104 1.44 -2.39 -2.17
C MET A 104 1.58 -2.09 -0.67
N VAL A 105 1.29 -3.06 0.21
CA VAL A 105 1.50 -2.87 1.66
C VAL A 105 2.98 -2.80 2.01
N ARG A 106 3.85 -3.58 1.36
CA ARG A 106 5.31 -3.46 1.56
C ARG A 106 5.84 -2.10 1.16
N ASP A 107 5.42 -1.61 0.00
CA ASP A 107 5.76 -0.26 -0.45
C ASP A 107 5.22 0.80 0.53
N ALA A 108 4.00 0.63 1.04
CA ALA A 108 3.42 1.53 2.05
C ALA A 108 4.27 1.58 3.34
N ILE A 109 4.74 0.42 3.81
CA ILE A 109 5.66 0.34 4.97
C ILE A 109 6.98 1.06 4.65
N GLU A 110 7.55 0.82 3.47
CA GLU A 110 8.79 1.47 3.03
C GLU A 110 8.62 3.00 3.00
N GLN A 111 7.56 3.50 2.36
CA GLN A 111 7.28 4.94 2.31
C GLN A 111 7.07 5.53 3.70
N ALA A 112 6.35 4.83 4.58
CA ALA A 112 6.16 5.26 5.97
C ALA A 112 7.49 5.32 6.73
N SER A 113 8.41 4.39 6.48
CA SER A 113 9.72 4.34 7.13
C SER A 113 10.64 5.50 6.76
N LEU A 114 10.42 6.12 5.60
CA LEU A 114 11.16 7.32 5.16
C LEU A 114 10.77 8.58 5.94
N ASN A 115 9.59 8.56 6.58
CA ASN A 115 9.16 9.67 7.44
C ASN A 115 9.64 9.42 8.88
N LEU A 116 10.64 10.18 9.30
CA LEU A 116 11.27 10.04 10.62
C LEU A 116 10.31 10.37 11.79
N ASP A 117 9.22 11.07 11.51
CA ASP A 117 8.21 11.39 12.51
C ASP A 117 7.20 10.24 12.74
N CYS A 118 7.27 9.15 11.94
CA CYS A 118 6.37 8.01 12.05
C CYS A 118 7.08 6.81 12.68
N ASP A 119 6.55 6.28 13.78
CA ASP A 119 7.06 5.09 14.46
C ASP A 119 6.25 3.83 14.18
N THR A 120 5.00 3.99 13.75
CA THR A 120 4.05 2.88 13.63
C THR A 120 3.14 3.07 12.43
N VAL A 121 2.98 2.00 11.66
CA VAL A 121 1.93 1.86 10.63
C VAL A 121 0.76 1.14 11.26
N PHE A 122 -0.46 1.62 11.08
CA PHE A 122 -1.66 0.90 11.49
C PHE A 122 -2.68 0.76 10.35
N VAL A 123 -3.62 -0.12 10.54
CA VAL A 123 -4.72 -0.37 9.60
C VAL A 123 -5.98 -0.79 10.36
N LEU A 124 -7.14 -0.41 9.84
CA LEU A 124 -8.43 -1.01 10.14
C LEU A 124 -8.80 -1.88 8.94
N THR A 125 -9.05 -3.18 9.15
CA THR A 125 -9.11 -4.13 8.04
C THR A 125 -9.99 -5.35 8.30
N TYR A 126 -10.53 -5.90 7.20
CA TYR A 126 -11.11 -7.25 7.13
C TYR A 126 -10.09 -8.29 6.62
N ALA A 127 -8.95 -7.85 6.06
CA ALA A 127 -7.95 -8.72 5.43
C ALA A 127 -6.84 -9.15 6.40
N ILE A 128 -7.21 -9.59 7.62
CA ILE A 128 -6.28 -9.99 8.69
C ILE A 128 -5.13 -10.87 8.18
N PRO A 129 -5.37 -11.98 7.42
CA PRO A 129 -4.28 -12.87 6.99
C PRO A 129 -3.23 -12.21 6.10
N LEU A 130 -3.61 -11.16 5.34
CA LEU A 130 -2.68 -10.39 4.52
C LEU A 130 -1.69 -9.63 5.41
N PHE A 131 -2.22 -8.92 6.41
CA PHE A 131 -1.43 -8.07 7.28
C PHE A 131 -0.60 -8.88 8.28
N GLU A 132 -1.13 -9.99 8.84
CA GLU A 132 -0.36 -10.93 9.68
C GLU A 132 0.87 -11.47 8.95
N LYS A 133 0.70 -11.89 7.68
CA LYS A 133 1.82 -12.36 6.84
C LYS A 133 2.90 -11.31 6.62
N LEU A 134 2.56 -10.04 6.74
CA LEU A 134 3.47 -8.89 6.60
C LEU A 134 4.03 -8.41 7.94
N GLY A 135 3.70 -9.09 9.06
CA GLY A 135 4.24 -8.81 10.38
C GLY A 135 3.43 -7.84 11.21
N PHE A 136 2.22 -7.45 10.75
CA PHE A 136 1.31 -6.68 11.58
C PHE A 136 0.76 -7.55 12.71
N GLN A 137 0.51 -6.91 13.85
CA GLN A 137 -0.08 -7.52 15.04
C GLN A 137 -1.43 -6.90 15.32
N ILE A 138 -2.38 -7.71 15.79
CA ILE A 138 -3.69 -7.23 16.23
C ILE A 138 -3.49 -6.36 17.47
N ILE A 139 -4.15 -5.21 17.48
CA ILE A 139 -4.18 -4.29 18.62
C ILE A 139 -5.61 -3.97 19.02
N ASP A 140 -5.80 -3.53 20.27
CA ASP A 140 -7.09 -3.00 20.69
C ASP A 140 -7.31 -1.62 20.04
N LYS A 141 -8.48 -1.43 19.45
CA LYS A 141 -8.90 -0.16 18.83
C LYS A 141 -8.82 1.03 19.79
N ILE A 142 -9.00 0.80 21.09
CA ILE A 142 -8.91 1.83 22.12
C ILE A 142 -7.54 2.52 22.17
N ASN A 143 -6.50 1.83 21.68
CA ASN A 143 -5.14 2.36 21.60
C ASN A 143 -4.92 3.30 20.40
N LEU A 144 -5.90 3.39 19.49
CA LEU A 144 -5.83 4.34 18.38
C LEU A 144 -6.27 5.73 18.82
N PRO A 145 -5.63 6.80 18.30
CA PRO A 145 -6.00 8.16 18.64
C PRO A 145 -7.47 8.48 18.32
N GLN A 146 -8.11 9.26 19.16
CA GLN A 146 -9.51 9.70 18.96
C GLN A 146 -9.77 10.30 17.57
N LYS A 147 -8.76 10.93 16.97
CA LYS A 147 -8.82 11.55 15.63
C LYS A 147 -9.07 10.52 14.51
N VAL A 148 -8.66 9.26 14.68
CA VAL A 148 -8.91 8.18 13.70
C VAL A 148 -10.40 7.98 13.50
N TRP A 149 -11.19 8.17 14.57
CA TRP A 149 -12.63 7.96 14.56
C TRP A 149 -13.43 9.05 13.86
N ASN A 150 -12.82 10.18 13.47
CA ASN A 150 -13.51 11.25 12.76
C ASN A 150 -13.98 10.77 11.36
N ASP A 151 -13.15 9.99 10.66
CA ASP A 151 -13.53 9.40 9.37
C ASP A 151 -14.64 8.35 9.54
N CYS A 152 -14.69 7.68 10.70
CA CYS A 152 -15.72 6.70 11.04
C CYS A 152 -17.11 7.32 11.23
N GLN A 153 -17.23 8.64 11.41
CA GLN A 153 -18.54 9.31 11.52
C GLN A 153 -19.38 9.19 10.25
N GLN A 154 -18.73 8.97 9.10
CA GLN A 154 -19.39 8.76 7.81
C GLN A 154 -19.54 7.27 7.45
N CYS A 155 -19.07 6.36 8.33
CA CYS A 155 -19.11 4.92 8.09
C CYS A 155 -20.51 4.37 8.38
N LEU A 156 -21.00 3.48 7.52
CA LEU A 156 -22.26 2.76 7.72
C LEU A 156 -22.26 1.88 8.98
N HIS A 157 -21.09 1.48 9.45
CA HIS A 157 -20.85 0.67 10.65
C HIS A 157 -20.51 1.52 11.88
N GLN A 158 -20.86 2.80 11.89
CA GLN A 158 -20.63 3.70 13.03
C GLN A 158 -21.24 3.12 14.32
N GLY A 159 -20.42 2.98 15.36
CA GLY A 159 -20.83 2.44 16.66
C GLY A 159 -20.79 0.92 16.77
N ASN A 160 -20.60 0.19 15.68
CA ASN A 160 -20.42 -1.28 15.68
C ASN A 160 -19.38 -1.68 14.62
N CYS A 161 -18.22 -1.03 14.64
CA CYS A 161 -17.13 -1.31 13.70
C CYS A 161 -16.61 -2.74 13.89
N ASP A 162 -16.72 -3.55 12.85
CA ASP A 162 -16.32 -4.96 12.79
C ASP A 162 -14.94 -5.18 12.15
N GLU A 163 -14.28 -4.14 11.65
CA GLU A 163 -12.89 -4.22 11.21
C GLU A 163 -11.94 -4.55 12.36
N THR A 164 -10.86 -5.21 12.08
CA THR A 164 -9.79 -5.48 13.05
C THR A 164 -8.72 -4.40 12.94
N ALA A 165 -8.32 -3.83 14.09
CA ALA A 165 -7.18 -2.92 14.15
C ALA A 165 -5.88 -3.73 14.23
N MET A 166 -4.91 -3.38 13.38
CA MET A 166 -3.60 -4.01 13.38
C MET A 166 -2.51 -2.95 13.26
N SER A 167 -1.32 -3.22 13.81
CA SER A 167 -0.19 -2.30 13.75
C SER A 167 1.11 -3.02 13.42
N PHE A 168 2.04 -2.23 12.87
CA PHE A 168 3.39 -2.63 12.51
C PHE A 168 4.38 -1.57 12.98
N SER A 169 5.39 -1.96 13.77
CA SER A 169 6.41 -1.03 14.27
C SER A 169 7.48 -0.76 13.21
N LEU A 170 7.77 0.51 12.97
CA LEU A 170 8.85 0.97 12.07
C LEU A 170 10.21 1.08 12.78
N LEU A 171 10.24 1.02 14.11
CA LEU A 171 11.46 1.24 14.90
C LEU A 171 12.63 0.31 14.51
N PRO A 172 12.42 -1.00 14.25
CA PRO A 172 13.48 -1.90 13.82
C PRO A 172 14.07 -1.58 12.44
N PHE A 173 13.35 -0.80 11.62
CA PHE A 173 13.75 -0.45 10.25
C PHE A 173 14.45 0.89 10.16
N ARG A 174 14.53 1.64 11.27
CA ARG A 174 15.27 2.91 11.31
C ARG A 174 16.75 2.64 11.35
N LYS A 175 17.47 3.05 10.33
CA LYS A 175 18.92 3.19 10.39
C LYS A 175 19.24 4.25 11.44
N VAL A 176 19.78 3.85 12.57
CA VAL A 176 20.34 4.78 13.54
C VAL A 176 21.67 5.26 12.95
N SER A 177 21.68 6.44 12.35
CA SER A 177 22.93 7.13 12.01
C SER A 177 23.54 7.62 13.34
N VAL A 178 24.40 6.83 13.92
CA VAL A 178 25.25 7.31 15.00
C VAL A 178 26.32 8.18 14.34
N ILE A 179 26.15 9.48 14.42
CA ILE A 179 27.19 10.43 14.06
C ILE A 179 28.27 10.30 15.16
N ASN A 180 29.26 9.50 14.92
CA ASN A 180 30.50 9.55 15.67
C ASN A 180 31.33 10.68 15.11
N ASP A 181 31.52 11.74 15.88
CA ASP A 181 32.31 12.93 15.52
C ASP A 181 33.79 12.62 15.18
N ASN A 182 34.21 11.38 15.15
CA ASN A 182 35.62 10.99 14.97
C ASN A 182 35.95 9.97 13.88
N ASN A 183 34.98 9.40 13.14
CA ASN A 183 35.30 8.59 11.95
C ASN A 183 34.03 8.24 11.14
N ASN A 184 34.14 8.34 9.83
CA ASN A 184 33.10 8.07 8.83
C ASN A 184 32.81 6.56 8.65
N ASP A 185 32.53 5.81 9.70
CA ASP A 185 32.14 4.40 9.56
C ASP A 185 30.69 4.19 10.02
N GLU A 186 29.86 3.79 9.09
CA GLU A 186 28.46 3.37 9.30
C GLU A 186 28.45 2.03 10.07
N VAL A 187 28.06 2.05 11.34
CA VAL A 187 27.91 0.80 12.13
C VAL A 187 26.44 0.39 12.14
N LEU A 188 26.13 -0.72 11.53
CA LEU A 188 24.85 -1.41 11.64
C LEU A 188 24.81 -2.16 12.99
N ILE A 189 23.90 -1.78 13.88
CA ILE A 189 23.67 -2.53 15.13
C ILE A 189 22.35 -3.30 14.96
N PRO A 190 22.35 -4.66 14.96
CA PRO A 190 21.13 -5.45 15.07
C PRO A 190 20.63 -5.43 16.51
N GLN A 191 19.35 -5.15 16.70
CA GLN A 191 18.64 -5.42 17.95
C GLN A 191 17.78 -6.65 17.83
#